data_3a355eb84854a30c9c090bd019fc59c9
#
_entry.id   3a355eb84854a30c9c090bd019fc59c9
#
_cell.length_a   1.000
_cell.length_b   1.000
_cell.length_c   1.000
_cell.angle_alpha   90.00
_cell.angle_beta   90.00
_cell.angle_gamma   90.00
#
_symmetry.space_group_name_H-M   'P 1'
#
loop_
_entity.id
_entity.type
_entity.pdbx_description
1 polymer ?
#
loop_
_entity_poly.entity_id
_entity_poly.type
_entity_poly.pdbx_seq_one_letter_code
_entity_poly.pdbx_strand_id
1 'polypeptide(L)'
;SNPLHQTEEWLLIFGLDSEKNEHGDHLVHRLGCSQYPHRDKVIRLGRFDNCEDAIAEAKNHRKPVNGCWSCIPLCHERSGG
;
A
#
# COMPACT_ATOMS: atom_id res chain seq x y z
N SER A 1 4.28 -7.29 27.83
CA SER A 1 4.54 -6.57 26.60
C SER A 1 3.68 -5.32 26.51
N ASN A 2 4.15 -4.38 25.78
CA ASN A 2 3.44 -3.12 25.61
C ASN A 2 2.34 -3.28 24.58
N PRO A 3 1.06 -3.12 24.97
CA PRO A 3 -0.04 -3.29 24.02
C PRO A 3 0.00 -2.29 22.87
N LEU A 4 0.67 -1.15 23.07
CA LEU A 4 0.77 -0.17 21.97
C LEU A 4 1.55 -0.69 20.79
N HIS A 5 2.51 -1.56 21.03
CA HIS A 5 3.27 -2.17 19.92
C HIS A 5 2.38 -3.10 19.09
N GLN A 6 1.43 -3.75 19.73
CA GLN A 6 0.53 -4.64 19.04
C GLN A 6 -0.49 -3.87 18.20
N THR A 7 -0.95 -2.72 18.73
CA THR A 7 -1.98 -1.94 18.03
C THR A 7 -1.45 -1.22 16.81
N GLU A 8 -0.14 -1.12 16.65
CA GLU A 8 0.44 -0.39 15.54
C GLU A 8 0.97 -1.29 14.43
N GLU A 9 0.86 -2.61 14.58
CA GLU A 9 1.34 -3.51 13.54
C GLU A 9 0.61 -3.36 12.22
N TRP A 10 -0.65 -2.97 12.25
CA TRP A 10 -1.41 -2.76 11.02
C TRP A 10 -0.81 -1.66 10.15
N LEU A 11 -0.02 -0.76 10.74
CA LEU A 11 0.68 0.28 9.97
C LEU A 11 1.75 -0.30 9.07
N LEU A 12 2.20 -1.52 9.34
CA LEU A 12 3.24 -2.19 8.58
C LEU A 12 2.68 -3.24 7.62
N ILE A 13 1.36 -3.37 7.56
CA ILE A 13 0.72 -4.33 6.66
C ILE A 13 0.22 -3.58 5.44
N PHE A 14 0.62 -4.06 4.27
CA PHE A 14 0.34 -3.37 3.02
C PHE A 14 -0.51 -4.22 2.10
N GLY A 15 -1.30 -3.54 1.29
CA GLY A 15 -2.10 -4.17 0.25
C GLY A 15 -2.03 -3.36 -1.03
N LEU A 16 -2.17 -4.05 -2.14
CA LEU A 16 -2.11 -3.46 -3.48
C LEU A 16 -3.49 -3.52 -4.11
N ASP A 17 -3.95 -2.39 -4.63
CA ASP A 17 -5.22 -2.38 -5.36
C ASP A 17 -5.02 -3.13 -6.68
N SER A 18 -5.83 -4.17 -6.89
CA SER A 18 -5.73 -4.97 -8.11
C SER A 18 -6.21 -4.20 -9.34
N GLU A 19 -6.92 -3.10 -9.14
CA GLU A 19 -7.43 -2.27 -10.22
C GLU A 19 -6.65 -0.97 -10.30
N LYS A 20 -6.55 -0.44 -11.52
CA LYS A 20 -5.88 0.83 -11.72
C LYS A 20 -6.79 1.99 -11.31
N ASN A 21 -6.15 3.05 -10.79
CA ASN A 21 -6.88 4.26 -10.49
C ASN A 21 -7.05 5.11 -11.76
N GLU A 22 -7.54 6.33 -11.60
CA GLU A 22 -7.78 7.23 -12.73
C GLU A 22 -6.49 7.63 -13.45
N HIS A 23 -5.35 7.51 -12.78
CA HIS A 23 -4.05 7.82 -13.36
C HIS A 23 -3.37 6.60 -13.99
N GLY A 24 -4.01 5.45 -13.92
CA GLY A 24 -3.47 4.24 -14.50
C GLY A 24 -2.51 3.48 -13.60
N ASP A 25 -2.47 3.81 -12.32
CA ASP A 25 -1.59 3.17 -11.35
C ASP A 25 -2.36 2.25 -10.42
N HIS A 26 -1.71 1.17 -10.00
CA HIS A 26 -2.19 0.34 -8.91
C HIS A 26 -1.62 0.91 -7.62
N LEU A 27 -2.48 1.30 -6.70
CA LEU A 27 -2.04 1.95 -5.48
C LEU A 27 -1.75 0.96 -4.36
N VAL A 28 -0.66 1.22 -3.64
CA VAL A 28 -0.32 0.48 -2.43
C VAL A 28 -0.85 1.26 -1.23
N HIS A 29 -1.54 0.57 -0.33
CA HIS A 29 -2.14 1.17 0.86
C HIS A 29 -1.70 0.43 2.10
N ARG A 30 -1.69 1.14 3.24
CA ARG A 30 -1.57 0.49 4.53
C ARG A 30 -2.94 -0.06 4.94
N LEU A 31 -2.93 -1.13 5.71
CA LEU A 31 -4.17 -1.81 6.10
C LEU A 31 -5.19 -0.88 6.73
N GLY A 32 -4.76 0.11 7.51
CA GLY A 32 -5.67 1.03 8.18
C GLY A 32 -6.10 2.22 7.34
N CYS A 33 -5.69 2.29 6.08
CA CYS A 33 -6.06 3.40 5.21
C CYS A 33 -7.55 3.38 4.90
N SER A 34 -8.19 4.55 4.95
CA SER A 34 -9.61 4.65 4.60
C SER A 34 -9.89 4.27 3.14
N GLN A 35 -8.88 4.32 2.31
CA GLN A 35 -9.00 3.97 0.90
C GLN A 35 -8.52 2.55 0.59
N TYR A 36 -8.23 1.77 1.62
CA TYR A 36 -7.81 0.38 1.44
C TYR A 36 -8.89 -0.37 0.67
N PRO A 37 -8.51 -1.11 -0.39
CA PRO A 37 -9.49 -1.76 -1.24
C PRO A 37 -10.27 -2.84 -0.50
N HIS A 38 -11.45 -3.15 -1.03
CA HIS A 38 -12.22 -4.27 -0.51
C HIS A 38 -11.41 -5.56 -0.66
N ARG A 39 -11.66 -6.51 0.24
CA ARG A 39 -10.89 -7.76 0.26
C ARG A 39 -10.92 -8.51 -1.08
N ASP A 40 -11.98 -8.31 -1.87
CA ASP A 40 -12.10 -8.96 -3.17
C ASP A 40 -11.23 -8.31 -4.25
N LYS A 41 -10.72 -7.11 -3.96
CA LYS A 41 -9.96 -6.32 -4.93
C LYS A 41 -8.55 -6.01 -4.47
N VAL A 42 -8.15 -6.51 -3.32
CA VAL A 42 -6.84 -6.23 -2.78
C VAL A 42 -5.92 -7.43 -2.97
N ILE A 43 -4.68 -7.14 -3.37
CA ILE A 43 -3.62 -8.13 -3.37
C ILE A 43 -2.81 -7.88 -2.12
N ARG A 44 -2.87 -8.80 -1.17
CA ARG A 44 -2.18 -8.63 0.09
C ARG A 44 -0.69 -8.78 -0.11
N LEU A 45 0.06 -7.76 0.29
CA LEU A 45 1.51 -7.77 0.14
C LEU A 45 2.20 -8.32 1.38
N GLY A 46 1.56 -8.18 2.54
CA GLY A 46 2.13 -8.67 3.79
C GLY A 46 2.74 -7.54 4.61
N ARG A 47 3.63 -7.92 5.51
CA ARG A 47 4.24 -7.00 6.45
C ARG A 47 5.61 -6.57 5.97
N PHE A 48 5.83 -5.26 5.95
CA PHE A 48 7.11 -4.66 5.58
C PHE A 48 7.45 -3.57 6.57
N ASP A 49 8.73 -3.37 6.83
CA ASP A 49 9.17 -2.34 7.77
C ASP A 49 9.13 -0.94 7.17
N ASN A 50 9.03 -0.86 5.84
CA ASN A 50 8.98 0.44 5.15
C ASN A 50 8.16 0.30 3.88
N CYS A 51 7.71 1.42 3.35
CA CYS A 51 6.89 1.40 2.15
C CYS A 51 7.69 1.09 0.89
N GLU A 52 8.99 1.38 0.88
CA GLU A 52 9.81 1.09 -0.29
C GLU A 52 9.83 -0.40 -0.60
N ASP A 53 9.97 -1.23 0.43
CA ASP A 53 9.96 -2.67 0.24
C ASP A 53 8.60 -3.17 -0.20
N ALA A 54 7.53 -2.57 0.33
CA ALA A 54 6.18 -2.93 -0.08
C ALA A 54 5.95 -2.58 -1.55
N ILE A 55 6.43 -1.43 -1.98
CA ILE A 55 6.32 -1.01 -3.39
C ILE A 55 7.08 -1.98 -4.28
N ALA A 56 8.28 -2.40 -3.87
CA ALA A 56 9.07 -3.35 -4.65
C ALA A 56 8.34 -4.68 -4.81
N GLU A 57 7.72 -5.15 -3.73
CA GLU A 57 6.93 -6.38 -3.80
C GLU A 57 5.72 -6.21 -4.71
N ALA A 58 5.06 -5.05 -4.63
CA ALA A 58 3.88 -4.78 -5.43
C ALA A 58 4.18 -4.86 -6.93
N LYS A 59 5.37 -4.44 -7.32
CA LYS A 59 5.77 -4.48 -8.74
C LYS A 59 5.89 -5.89 -9.28
N ASN A 60 6.01 -6.88 -8.41
CA ASN A 60 6.02 -8.28 -8.81
C ASN A 60 4.62 -8.79 -9.15
N HIS A 61 3.59 -8.07 -8.74
CA HIS A 61 2.21 -8.47 -8.95
C HIS A 61 1.53 -7.66 -10.05
N ARG A 62 1.75 -6.35 -10.06
CA ARG A 62 1.12 -5.44 -11.03
C ARG A 62 2.08 -4.31 -11.35
N LYS A 63 1.87 -3.68 -12.49
CA LYS A 63 2.61 -2.50 -12.93
C LYS A 63 1.67 -1.63 -13.76
N PRO A 64 1.81 -0.32 -13.67
CA PRO A 64 2.65 0.43 -12.76
C PRO A 64 2.04 0.49 -11.36
N VAL A 65 2.88 0.72 -10.35
CA VAL A 65 2.40 0.88 -8.98
C VAL A 65 2.86 2.22 -8.43
N ASN A 66 2.07 2.72 -7.46
CA ASN A 66 2.38 3.96 -6.77
C ASN A 66 1.90 3.83 -5.34
N GLY A 67 2.48 4.60 -4.44
CA GLY A 67 2.01 4.64 -3.07
C GLY A 67 0.79 5.54 -2.94
N CYS A 68 -0.14 5.18 -2.05
CA CYS A 68 -1.28 6.02 -1.75
C CYS A 68 -0.79 7.33 -1.12
N TRP A 69 -1.17 8.46 -1.71
CA TRP A 69 -0.72 9.76 -1.22
C TRP A 69 -1.20 10.04 0.21
N SER A 70 -2.28 9.42 0.61
CA SER A 70 -2.89 9.66 1.93
C SER A 70 -2.21 8.87 3.03
N CYS A 71 -1.98 7.57 2.82
CA CYS A 71 -1.44 6.72 3.89
C CYS A 71 0.05 6.44 3.76
N ILE A 72 0.62 6.57 2.58
CA ILE A 72 2.08 6.43 2.40
C ILE A 72 2.63 7.55 1.51
N PRO A 73 2.54 8.79 1.98
CA PRO A 73 2.97 9.92 1.17
C PRO A 73 4.46 9.89 0.84
N LEU A 74 5.28 9.26 1.67
CA LEU A 74 6.72 9.16 1.41
C LEU A 74 7.04 8.34 0.17
N CYS A 75 6.15 7.41 -0.19
CA CYS A 75 6.36 6.56 -1.35
C CYS A 75 5.46 6.93 -2.52
N HIS A 76 4.71 8.02 -2.37
CA HIS A 76 3.84 8.49 -3.44
C HIS A 76 4.65 9.29 -4.44
N GLU A 77 4.51 8.94 -5.72
CA GLU A 77 5.13 9.68 -6.80
C GLU A 77 4.03 10.30 -7.65
N ARG A 78 4.25 11.53 -8.08
CA ARG A 78 3.31 12.17 -8.98
C ARG A 78 3.38 11.50 -10.35
N SER A 79 2.25 10.97 -10.80
CA SER A 79 2.21 10.37 -12.12
C SER A 79 2.31 11.48 -13.16
N GLY A 80 3.13 11.24 -14.19
CA GLY A 80 3.32 12.17 -15.29
C GLY A 80 4.08 13.42 -14.92
N GLY A 81 4.58 13.47 -13.71
CA GLY A 81 5.29 14.66 -13.24
C GLY A 81 6.71 14.66 -13.59
#